data_5ee80063197a97eaec24c4fbe6cc1dbb
#
_entry.id   5ee80063197a97eaec24c4fbe6cc1dbb
#
_cell.length_a   1.000
_cell.length_b   1.000
_cell.length_c   1.000
_cell.angle_alpha   90.00
_cell.angle_beta   90.00
_cell.angle_gamma   90.00
#
_symmetry.space_group_name_H-M   'P 1'
#
loop_
_entity.id
_entity.type
_entity.pdbx_description
1 polymer ?
#
loop_
_entity_poly.entity_id
_entity_poly.type
_entity_poly.pdbx_seq_one_letter_code
_entity_poly.pdbx_strand_id
1 'polypeptide(L)'
;MNINKVIFSILAGTVLVSCSDNTSSLGSSIVPAEDILNVHDNTVYATSRSIQSERQLLDRGSDCYIGRYTDSQTGIYTEADFLTQVNCTEGFAFPHSVYGLEQFHFSEDVKKQMEGKVPFSADLKLYFSEYIGSSDNTLKIEVWPLSKTLNPNERYYSDINPEEYYDVDGKPLATATVSPVDYIVNDSLRSKNGYMTNLFFSLPDSIAYNMLRTFYSEGGPSKFADAPSFIENICKGFYLRCIQGDGSIFKIYQLKLEVKFWHLTTVEDSDTLRLTQSVAEFLGNSEVMQISRFRNTGLESLLEDDSQTYIRTPYCILTELTLPVDEVADNSSYIINSASMTLQALNNPDGKQSLE
;
A
#
# COMPACT_ATOMS: atom_id res chain seq x y z
N MET A 1 -47.91 -51.96 -3.90
CA MET A 1 -46.72 -51.39 -4.59
C MET A 1 -47.17 -50.98 -5.98
N ASN A 2 -47.26 -49.67 -6.25
CA ASN A 2 -47.90 -49.15 -7.47
C ASN A 2 -46.98 -49.38 -8.70
N ILE A 3 -47.48 -50.17 -9.65
CA ILE A 3 -46.83 -50.50 -10.92
C ILE A 3 -46.30 -49.26 -11.64
N ASN A 4 -47.00 -48.14 -11.55
CA ASN A 4 -46.59 -46.86 -12.15
C ASN A 4 -45.29 -46.27 -11.57
N LYS A 5 -44.95 -46.57 -10.31
CA LYS A 5 -43.69 -46.14 -9.70
C LYS A 5 -42.50 -46.99 -10.12
N VAL A 6 -42.74 -48.26 -10.43
CA VAL A 6 -41.70 -49.18 -10.93
C VAL A 6 -41.37 -48.87 -12.38
N ILE A 7 -42.38 -48.57 -13.21
CA ILE A 7 -42.19 -48.17 -14.61
C ILE A 7 -41.45 -46.84 -14.71
N PHE A 8 -41.76 -45.86 -13.83
CA PHE A 8 -41.07 -44.58 -13.80
C PHE A 8 -39.61 -44.73 -13.32
N SER A 9 -39.33 -45.63 -12.38
CA SER A 9 -37.93 -45.89 -11.96
C SER A 9 -37.11 -46.61 -13.00
N ILE A 10 -37.71 -47.48 -13.84
CA ILE A 10 -37.03 -48.15 -14.95
C ILE A 10 -36.80 -47.17 -16.09
N LEU A 11 -37.74 -46.26 -16.38
CA LEU A 11 -37.57 -45.25 -17.42
C LEU A 11 -36.53 -44.18 -17.02
N ALA A 12 -36.41 -43.81 -15.73
CA ALA A 12 -35.38 -42.91 -15.22
C ALA A 12 -33.97 -43.56 -15.20
N GLY A 13 -33.90 -44.90 -15.03
CA GLY A 13 -32.66 -45.63 -15.06
C GLY A 13 -32.05 -45.80 -16.48
N THR A 14 -32.89 -45.78 -17.52
CA THR A 14 -32.41 -45.93 -18.91
C THR A 14 -31.93 -44.59 -19.54
N VAL A 15 -32.22 -43.43 -18.92
CA VAL A 15 -31.77 -42.15 -19.43
C VAL A 15 -30.35 -41.79 -18.91
N LEU A 16 -29.80 -42.53 -17.92
CA LEU A 16 -28.48 -42.30 -17.38
C LEU A 16 -27.36 -43.16 -18.04
N VAL A 17 -27.69 -44.03 -19.01
CA VAL A 17 -26.76 -44.66 -19.89
C VAL A 17 -26.63 -43.81 -21.15
N SER A 18 -26.29 -42.54 -21.00
CA SER A 18 -25.86 -41.71 -22.10
C SER A 18 -24.43 -42.11 -22.42
N CYS A 19 -24.29 -42.68 -23.58
CA CYS A 19 -23.10 -43.06 -24.28
C CYS A 19 -21.94 -42.10 -23.97
N SER A 20 -20.88 -42.66 -23.49
CA SER A 20 -19.54 -42.20 -23.90
C SER A 20 -19.36 -42.64 -25.37
N ASP A 21 -20.10 -41.98 -26.27
CA ASP A 21 -19.81 -42.13 -27.69
C ASP A 21 -18.45 -41.52 -27.94
N ASN A 22 -17.47 -42.37 -27.98
CA ASN A 22 -16.18 -42.12 -28.64
C ASN A 22 -16.44 -41.90 -30.14
N THR A 23 -17.14 -40.80 -30.47
CA THR A 23 -17.32 -40.40 -31.88
C THR A 23 -16.00 -40.11 -32.58
N SER A 24 -14.89 -39.99 -31.80
CA SER A 24 -13.53 -39.94 -32.36
C SER A 24 -13.10 -41.22 -33.05
N SER A 25 -13.73 -42.37 -32.75
CA SER A 25 -13.37 -43.64 -33.39
C SER A 25 -14.16 -43.94 -34.69
N LEU A 26 -15.30 -43.28 -34.90
CA LEU A 26 -16.15 -43.51 -36.10
C LEU A 26 -15.61 -42.88 -37.38
N GLY A 27 -14.71 -41.90 -37.28
CA GLY A 27 -14.07 -41.26 -38.42
C GLY A 27 -12.66 -41.81 -38.74
N SER A 28 -12.01 -42.48 -37.78
CA SER A 28 -10.61 -42.89 -37.91
C SER A 28 -10.36 -43.98 -38.94
N SER A 29 -11.38 -44.77 -39.33
CA SER A 29 -11.27 -45.79 -40.37
C SER A 29 -11.35 -45.27 -41.80
N ILE A 30 -11.70 -43.98 -41.96
CA ILE A 30 -11.90 -43.33 -43.29
C ILE A 30 -10.77 -42.35 -43.58
N VAL A 31 -9.99 -41.96 -42.54
CA VAL A 31 -8.88 -41.04 -42.70
C VAL A 31 -7.67 -41.79 -43.20
N PRO A 32 -7.00 -41.34 -44.28
CA PRO A 32 -5.72 -41.93 -44.74
C PRO A 32 -4.73 -41.97 -43.58
N ALA A 33 -3.91 -43.01 -43.50
CA ALA A 33 -2.95 -43.19 -42.40
C ALA A 33 -1.98 -41.98 -42.24
N GLU A 34 -1.80 -41.24 -43.31
CA GLU A 34 -0.96 -40.02 -43.39
C GLU A 34 -1.62 -38.81 -42.71
N ASP A 35 -2.96 -38.81 -42.57
CA ASP A 35 -3.73 -37.73 -41.95
C ASP A 35 -4.16 -38.02 -40.50
N ILE A 36 -3.75 -39.15 -39.94
CA ILE A 36 -4.03 -39.54 -38.55
C ILE A 36 -3.15 -38.69 -37.64
N LEU A 37 -3.77 -37.74 -36.89
CA LEU A 37 -3.10 -37.01 -35.84
C LEU A 37 -2.83 -37.94 -34.65
N ASN A 38 -1.59 -38.26 -34.43
CA ASN A 38 -1.15 -38.94 -33.21
C ASN A 38 -0.96 -37.92 -32.11
N VAL A 39 -1.75 -38.01 -31.06
CA VAL A 39 -1.61 -37.17 -29.85
C VAL A 39 -0.80 -37.97 -28.84
N HIS A 40 0.29 -37.39 -28.39
CA HIS A 40 1.15 -37.94 -27.34
C HIS A 40 1.09 -37.01 -26.11
N ASP A 41 0.92 -37.62 -24.95
CA ASP A 41 1.06 -36.95 -23.67
C ASP A 41 2.46 -37.27 -23.13
N ASN A 42 3.15 -36.24 -22.67
CA ASN A 42 4.41 -36.38 -21.96
C ASN A 42 4.35 -35.58 -20.65
N THR A 43 4.89 -36.14 -19.58
CA THR A 43 5.02 -35.48 -18.30
C THR A 43 6.50 -35.39 -17.95
N VAL A 44 6.94 -34.15 -17.74
CA VAL A 44 8.31 -33.86 -17.32
C VAL A 44 8.29 -33.13 -15.98
N TYR A 45 9.36 -33.24 -15.23
CA TYR A 45 9.48 -32.63 -13.92
C TYR A 45 10.42 -31.44 -13.99
N ALA A 46 9.92 -30.26 -13.62
CA ALA A 46 10.75 -29.11 -13.42
C ALA A 46 11.56 -29.23 -12.13
N THR A 47 12.76 -28.71 -12.14
CA THR A 47 13.51 -28.46 -10.89
C THR A 47 13.27 -27.04 -10.42
N SER A 48 13.32 -26.84 -9.11
CA SER A 48 13.11 -25.53 -8.51
C SER A 48 14.18 -25.21 -7.48
N ARG A 49 14.50 -23.94 -7.34
CA ARG A 49 15.35 -23.43 -6.27
C ARG A 49 14.92 -22.03 -5.83
N SER A 50 15.18 -21.69 -4.56
CA SER A 50 15.05 -20.35 -4.07
C SER A 50 16.19 -19.47 -4.56
N ILE A 51 15.86 -18.27 -5.07
CA ILE A 51 16.85 -17.26 -5.44
C ILE A 51 16.51 -15.94 -4.76
N GLN A 52 17.55 -15.22 -4.35
CA GLN A 52 17.38 -13.88 -3.82
C GLN A 52 17.23 -12.88 -4.97
N SER A 53 16.24 -12.00 -4.87
CA SER A 53 16.13 -10.86 -5.78
C SER A 53 17.14 -9.80 -5.38
N GLU A 54 17.98 -9.35 -6.30
CA GLU A 54 19.00 -8.32 -6.04
C GLU A 54 18.34 -6.96 -5.74
N ARG A 55 17.45 -6.54 -6.60
CA ARG A 55 16.65 -5.32 -6.44
C ARG A 55 15.42 -5.39 -7.31
N GLN A 56 14.39 -4.68 -6.94
CA GLN A 56 13.16 -4.64 -7.70
C GLN A 56 12.78 -3.21 -8.02
N LEU A 57 12.24 -3.00 -9.22
CA LEU A 57 11.68 -1.72 -9.63
C LEU A 57 10.45 -1.43 -8.74
N LEU A 58 10.47 -0.27 -8.10
CA LEU A 58 9.33 0.23 -7.34
C LEU A 58 8.45 1.04 -8.29
N ASP A 59 7.23 0.62 -8.42
CA ASP A 59 6.21 1.40 -9.13
C ASP A 59 5.62 2.45 -8.18
N ARG A 60 4.89 3.42 -8.73
CA ARG A 60 4.08 4.35 -7.95
C ARG A 60 3.00 3.55 -7.22
N GLY A 61 3.34 3.11 -6.02
CA GLY A 61 2.42 2.34 -5.20
C GLY A 61 1.24 3.18 -4.72
N SER A 62 0.06 2.59 -4.66
CA SER A 62 -1.07 3.18 -3.92
C SER A 62 -0.90 3.01 -2.41
N ASP A 63 -0.09 2.03 -1.99
CA ASP A 63 0.12 1.67 -0.60
C ASP A 63 1.58 1.85 -0.19
N CYS A 64 1.77 2.37 1.03
CA CYS A 64 3.07 2.46 1.68
C CYS A 64 3.14 1.50 2.86
N TYR A 65 4.36 1.10 3.22
CA TYR A 65 4.55 0.17 4.32
C TYR A 65 5.52 0.76 5.35
N ILE A 66 5.18 0.58 6.63
CA ILE A 66 6.03 1.04 7.73
C ILE A 66 5.95 0.11 8.92
N GLY A 67 7.11 -0.20 9.48
CA GLY A 67 7.21 -0.99 10.70
C GLY A 67 8.36 -1.97 10.68
N ARG A 68 8.33 -2.88 11.64
CA ARG A 68 9.32 -3.94 11.85
C ARG A 68 8.61 -5.21 12.27
N TYR A 69 9.01 -6.31 11.70
CA TYR A 69 8.41 -7.61 11.98
C TYR A 69 9.45 -8.72 11.89
N THR A 70 9.55 -9.50 12.96
CA THR A 70 10.28 -10.76 12.96
C THR A 70 9.30 -11.90 12.81
N ASP A 71 9.44 -12.64 11.73
CA ASP A 71 8.65 -13.84 11.46
C ASP A 71 9.03 -14.94 12.46
N SER A 72 8.07 -15.35 13.28
CA SER A 72 8.29 -16.34 14.34
C SER A 72 8.60 -17.75 13.84
N GLN A 73 8.24 -18.08 12.59
CA GLN A 73 8.49 -19.40 12.01
C GLN A 73 9.86 -19.49 11.36
N THR A 74 10.23 -18.45 10.59
CA THR A 74 11.48 -18.44 9.83
C THR A 74 12.61 -17.68 10.51
N GLY A 75 12.30 -16.85 11.52
CA GLY A 75 13.26 -15.96 12.16
C GLY A 75 13.69 -14.76 11.29
N ILE A 76 13.10 -14.60 10.11
CA ILE A 76 13.44 -13.51 9.19
C ILE A 76 12.92 -12.20 9.75
N TYR A 77 13.80 -11.21 9.85
CA TYR A 77 13.47 -9.85 10.23
C TYR A 77 13.23 -8.99 9.00
N THR A 78 12.10 -8.32 8.96
CA THR A 78 11.71 -7.38 7.90
C THR A 78 11.52 -6.00 8.51
N GLU A 79 12.13 -5.00 7.91
CA GLU A 79 11.93 -3.59 8.22
C GLU A 79 11.39 -2.87 6.98
N ALA A 80 10.33 -2.09 7.18
CA ALA A 80 9.70 -1.27 6.15
C ALA A 80 9.72 0.19 6.55
N ASP A 81 10.09 1.05 5.61
CA ASP A 81 10.02 2.50 5.70
C ASP A 81 9.64 3.09 4.32
N PHE A 82 9.24 4.35 4.28
CA PHE A 82 8.82 4.93 3.01
C PHE A 82 9.05 6.43 2.90
N LEU A 83 9.21 6.87 1.64
CA LEU A 83 9.20 8.27 1.23
C LEU A 83 7.87 8.56 0.53
N THR A 84 7.29 9.72 0.81
CA THR A 84 6.02 10.13 0.20
C THR A 84 5.96 11.63 0.00
N GLN A 85 5.29 12.06 -1.06
CA GLN A 85 4.91 13.45 -1.29
C GLN A 85 3.44 13.66 -0.91
N VAL A 86 3.01 14.90 -0.89
CA VAL A 86 1.61 15.26 -0.62
C VAL A 86 1.07 16.13 -1.74
N ASN A 87 -0.17 15.86 -2.13
CA ASN A 87 -0.87 16.54 -3.21
C ASN A 87 -1.57 17.80 -2.68
N CYS A 88 -1.57 18.85 -3.49
CA CYS A 88 -2.42 20.01 -3.36
C CYS A 88 -3.44 20.00 -4.51
N THR A 89 -4.72 20.05 -4.17
CA THR A 89 -5.79 20.05 -5.19
C THR A 89 -5.69 21.29 -6.08
N GLU A 90 -5.89 21.12 -7.39
CA GLU A 90 -5.91 22.22 -8.33
C GLU A 90 -6.93 23.30 -7.93
N GLY A 91 -6.51 24.56 -7.98
CA GLY A 91 -7.34 25.70 -7.57
C GLY A 91 -7.54 25.84 -6.07
N PHE A 92 -6.72 25.18 -5.25
CA PHE A 92 -6.76 25.32 -3.80
C PHE A 92 -6.54 26.78 -3.36
N ALA A 93 -7.31 27.23 -2.38
CA ALA A 93 -7.13 28.53 -1.76
C ALA A 93 -7.50 28.49 -0.27
N PHE A 94 -6.71 29.18 0.55
CA PHE A 94 -7.08 29.48 1.92
C PHE A 94 -8.11 30.61 1.95
N PRO A 95 -9.05 30.64 2.93
CA PRO A 95 -10.03 31.70 3.07
C PRO A 95 -9.37 33.02 3.50
N HIS A 96 -10.03 34.14 3.22
CA HIS A 96 -9.59 35.45 3.73
C HIS A 96 -9.67 35.50 5.25
N SER A 97 -8.90 36.42 5.88
CA SER A 97 -8.97 36.73 7.28
C SER A 97 -8.58 35.60 8.25
N VAL A 98 -7.48 34.90 7.96
CA VAL A 98 -6.93 33.90 8.86
C VAL A 98 -6.29 34.54 10.09
N TYR A 99 -6.71 34.07 11.27
CA TYR A 99 -6.25 34.60 12.54
C TYR A 99 -4.79 34.24 12.83
N GLY A 100 -4.04 35.19 13.38
CA GLY A 100 -2.64 34.97 13.79
C GLY A 100 -1.60 35.30 12.71
N LEU A 101 -2.03 35.72 11.51
CA LEU A 101 -1.13 36.27 10.49
C LEU A 101 -1.10 37.80 10.60
N GLU A 102 0.10 38.38 10.46
CA GLU A 102 0.36 39.83 10.71
C GLU A 102 -0.44 40.74 9.77
N GLN A 103 -0.74 40.33 8.57
CA GLN A 103 -1.48 41.10 7.57
C GLN A 103 -2.98 41.25 7.87
N PHE A 104 -3.52 40.47 8.81
CA PHE A 104 -4.94 40.50 9.15
C PHE A 104 -5.16 41.12 10.53
N HIS A 105 -6.09 42.05 10.59
CA HIS A 105 -6.42 42.77 11.83
C HIS A 105 -7.79 42.30 12.32
N PHE A 106 -7.86 41.99 13.62
CA PHE A 106 -9.07 41.47 14.26
C PHE A 106 -9.51 42.38 15.41
N SER A 107 -10.82 42.47 15.62
CA SER A 107 -11.38 43.18 16.74
C SER A 107 -11.02 42.56 18.09
N GLU A 108 -11.11 43.33 19.18
CA GLU A 108 -10.83 42.81 20.52
C GLU A 108 -11.77 41.66 20.91
N ASP A 109 -13.01 41.66 20.42
CA ASP A 109 -13.96 40.58 20.67
C ASP A 109 -13.54 39.25 19.99
N VAL A 110 -12.96 39.32 18.80
CA VAL A 110 -12.39 38.15 18.12
C VAL A 110 -11.14 37.64 18.84
N LYS A 111 -10.28 38.59 19.31
CA LYS A 111 -9.08 38.22 20.09
C LYS A 111 -9.45 37.52 21.39
N LYS A 112 -10.48 37.94 22.08
CA LYS A 112 -11.01 37.27 23.29
C LYS A 112 -11.51 35.86 22.98
N GLN A 113 -12.14 35.62 21.83
CA GLN A 113 -12.59 34.29 21.44
C GLN A 113 -11.42 33.34 21.21
N MET A 114 -10.20 33.84 20.96
CA MET A 114 -8.98 33.08 20.77
C MET A 114 -8.18 32.84 22.04
N GLU A 115 -8.55 33.48 23.17
CA GLU A 115 -7.85 33.27 24.45
C GLU A 115 -7.80 31.78 24.81
N GLY A 116 -6.59 31.28 25.07
CA GLY A 116 -6.32 29.87 25.37
C GLY A 116 -6.38 28.90 24.18
N LYS A 117 -6.56 29.38 22.94
CA LYS A 117 -6.55 28.55 21.73
C LYS A 117 -5.27 28.75 20.95
N VAL A 118 -4.83 27.67 20.27
CA VAL A 118 -3.69 27.71 19.35
C VAL A 118 -4.18 28.22 18.00
N PRO A 119 -3.55 29.27 17.42
CA PRO A 119 -3.94 29.82 16.11
C PRO A 119 -3.81 28.83 14.97
N PHE A 120 -2.73 28.07 14.98
CA PHE A 120 -2.37 27.12 13.92
C PHE A 120 -1.90 25.81 14.53
N SER A 121 -2.17 24.70 13.86
CA SER A 121 -1.52 23.44 14.13
C SER A 121 -1.41 22.61 12.85
N ALA A 122 -0.45 21.71 12.82
CA ALA A 122 -0.28 20.76 11.74
C ALA A 122 -0.19 19.34 12.30
N ASP A 123 -0.92 18.43 11.69
CA ASP A 123 -0.91 17.03 12.04
C ASP A 123 -0.68 16.16 10.79
N LEU A 124 -0.01 15.04 10.97
CA LEU A 124 0.17 14.03 9.95
C LEU A 124 -0.54 12.76 10.40
N LYS A 125 -1.45 12.25 9.56
CA LYS A 125 -2.20 11.02 9.79
C LYS A 125 -1.88 10.01 8.71
N LEU A 126 -1.62 8.77 9.13
CA LEU A 126 -1.41 7.64 8.24
C LEU A 126 -2.55 6.66 8.43
N TYR A 127 -3.41 6.56 7.44
CA TYR A 127 -4.56 5.67 7.46
C TYR A 127 -4.14 4.28 6.96
N PHE A 128 -4.49 3.27 7.71
CA PHE A 128 -4.21 1.88 7.36
C PHE A 128 -5.47 1.01 7.49
N SER A 129 -5.59 0.03 6.61
CA SER A 129 -6.67 -0.96 6.63
C SER A 129 -6.19 -2.29 7.18
N GLU A 130 -4.91 -2.57 7.01
CA GLU A 130 -4.30 -3.85 7.30
C GLU A 130 -2.95 -3.67 7.99
N TYR A 131 -2.58 -4.66 8.78
CA TYR A 131 -1.24 -4.76 9.35
C TYR A 131 -0.87 -6.24 9.57
N ILE A 132 0.42 -6.54 9.53
CA ILE A 132 0.98 -7.82 9.95
C ILE A 132 1.36 -7.70 11.44
N GLY A 133 1.20 -8.76 12.20
CA GLY A 133 1.67 -8.85 13.57
C GLY A 133 0.57 -8.72 14.61
N SER A 134 0.94 -8.37 15.86
CA SER A 134 0.01 -8.30 16.99
C SER A 134 -0.51 -6.89 17.24
N SER A 135 -1.78 -6.78 17.63
CA SER A 135 -2.40 -5.52 18.08
C SER A 135 -1.75 -4.91 19.31
N ASP A 136 -1.05 -5.70 20.10
CA ASP A 136 -0.45 -5.27 21.37
C ASP A 136 0.96 -4.68 21.20
N ASN A 137 1.52 -4.79 19.99
CA ASN A 137 2.83 -4.26 19.69
C ASN A 137 2.81 -2.73 19.52
N THR A 138 3.89 -2.11 19.98
CA THR A 138 4.10 -0.68 19.81
C THR A 138 5.38 -0.43 19.02
N LEU A 139 5.30 0.53 18.10
CA LEU A 139 6.44 0.98 17.31
C LEU A 139 6.71 2.45 17.58
N LYS A 140 7.98 2.83 17.57
CA LYS A 140 8.38 4.24 17.60
C LYS A 140 8.79 4.69 16.22
N ILE A 141 8.06 5.64 15.67
CA ILE A 141 8.21 6.12 14.30
C ILE A 141 8.64 7.60 14.31
N GLU A 142 9.57 7.93 13.43
CA GLU A 142 9.98 9.29 13.15
C GLU A 142 9.45 9.75 11.79
N VAL A 143 9.10 11.04 11.73
CA VAL A 143 8.69 11.76 10.52
C VAL A 143 9.77 12.79 10.18
N TRP A 144 10.41 12.66 9.03
CA TRP A 144 11.44 13.57 8.54
C TRP A 144 10.96 14.35 7.34
N PRO A 145 11.27 15.65 7.23
CA PRO A 145 10.94 16.41 6.03
C PRO A 145 11.91 16.06 4.92
N LEU A 146 11.42 15.96 3.69
CA LEU A 146 12.30 15.81 2.52
C LEU A 146 12.99 17.12 2.20
N SER A 147 14.29 17.05 1.97
CA SER A 147 15.13 18.16 1.48
C SER A 147 15.19 18.22 -0.06
N LYS A 148 14.93 17.07 -0.71
CA LYS A 148 14.93 16.89 -2.17
C LYS A 148 13.61 16.27 -2.60
N THR A 149 13.05 16.72 -3.72
CA THR A 149 11.82 16.15 -4.31
C THR A 149 12.10 14.80 -4.95
N LEU A 150 11.09 13.92 -4.95
CA LEU A 150 11.10 12.70 -5.75
C LEU A 150 10.69 13.06 -7.19
N ASN A 151 11.48 12.63 -8.15
CA ASN A 151 11.24 12.94 -9.56
C ASN A 151 10.32 11.89 -10.20
N PRO A 152 9.14 12.26 -10.70
CA PRO A 152 8.18 11.30 -11.29
C PRO A 152 8.69 10.64 -12.58
N ASN A 153 9.74 11.16 -13.20
CA ASN A 153 10.34 10.61 -14.41
C ASN A 153 11.52 9.66 -14.14
N GLU A 154 11.96 9.54 -12.89
CA GLU A 154 12.99 8.60 -12.47
C GLU A 154 12.39 7.26 -12.08
N ARG A 155 13.21 6.21 -12.20
CA ARG A 155 12.89 4.87 -11.72
C ARG A 155 13.54 4.66 -10.37
N TYR A 156 12.75 4.23 -9.40
CA TYR A 156 13.20 3.92 -8.05
C TYR A 156 13.22 2.42 -7.84
N TYR A 157 14.16 1.96 -7.05
CA TYR A 157 14.35 0.53 -6.76
C TYR A 157 14.30 0.30 -5.24
N SER A 158 14.08 -0.96 -4.85
CA SER A 158 13.96 -1.38 -3.44
C SER A 158 15.20 -1.10 -2.58
N ASP A 159 16.33 -0.82 -3.22
CA ASP A 159 17.60 -0.44 -2.61
C ASP A 159 17.81 1.10 -2.50
N ILE A 160 16.75 1.90 -2.74
CA ILE A 160 16.82 3.36 -2.60
C ILE A 160 17.47 3.75 -1.26
N ASN A 161 18.42 4.69 -1.32
CA ASN A 161 18.99 5.28 -0.12
C ASN A 161 18.20 6.53 0.31
N PRO A 162 17.40 6.48 1.39
CA PRO A 162 16.60 7.60 1.83
C PRO A 162 17.45 8.81 2.28
N GLU A 163 18.70 8.58 2.73
CA GLU A 163 19.61 9.63 3.21
C GLU A 163 19.95 10.69 2.14
N GLU A 164 19.70 10.37 0.87
CA GLU A 164 19.84 11.34 -0.23
C GLU A 164 18.68 12.33 -0.31
N TYR A 165 17.60 12.10 0.43
CA TYR A 165 16.34 12.84 0.32
C TYR A 165 15.97 13.65 1.55
N TYR A 166 16.66 13.46 2.69
CA TYR A 166 16.43 14.25 3.90
C TYR A 166 17.77 14.70 4.53
N ASP A 167 17.72 15.67 5.40
CA ASP A 167 18.90 16.14 6.13
C ASP A 167 19.19 15.21 7.32
N VAL A 168 20.20 14.35 7.19
CA VAL A 168 20.58 13.35 8.20
C VAL A 168 21.10 13.96 9.50
N ASP A 169 21.68 15.18 9.42
CA ASP A 169 22.20 15.94 10.56
C ASP A 169 21.10 16.81 11.21
N GLY A 170 19.93 16.86 10.60
CA GLY A 170 18.77 17.61 11.06
C GLY A 170 18.04 16.95 12.23
N LYS A 171 16.78 17.30 12.37
CA LYS A 171 15.87 16.71 13.38
C LYS A 171 14.56 16.27 12.72
N PRO A 172 13.99 15.16 13.22
CA PRO A 172 12.65 14.79 12.78
C PRO A 172 11.63 15.86 13.16
N LEU A 173 10.61 16.04 12.33
CA LEU A 173 9.46 16.92 12.60
C LEU A 173 8.63 16.39 13.77
N ALA A 174 8.49 15.07 13.83
CA ALA A 174 7.77 14.40 14.91
C ALA A 174 8.36 13.02 15.19
N THR A 175 8.17 12.56 16.42
CA THR A 175 8.44 11.20 16.86
C THR A 175 7.25 10.75 17.70
N ALA A 176 6.63 9.65 17.36
CA ALA A 176 5.50 9.11 18.10
C ALA A 176 5.64 7.61 18.34
N THR A 177 5.09 7.15 19.47
CA THR A 177 4.86 5.72 19.72
C THR A 177 3.45 5.39 19.27
N VAL A 178 3.34 4.44 18.36
CA VAL A 178 2.08 4.05 17.71
C VAL A 178 1.82 2.56 17.89
N SER A 179 0.56 2.16 17.78
CA SER A 179 0.12 0.77 17.81
C SER A 179 -1.01 0.54 16.81
N PRO A 180 -1.31 -0.73 16.45
CA PRO A 180 -2.44 -1.05 15.59
C PRO A 180 -3.80 -0.60 16.15
N VAL A 181 -3.89 -0.43 17.46
CA VAL A 181 -5.09 0.07 18.13
C VAL A 181 -4.90 1.53 18.49
N ASP A 182 -5.83 2.38 18.04
CA ASP A 182 -5.86 3.78 18.45
C ASP A 182 -6.41 3.91 19.88
N TYR A 183 -5.51 3.94 20.86
CA TYR A 183 -5.88 4.11 22.27
C TYR A 183 -6.20 5.56 22.67
N ILE A 184 -5.94 6.54 21.80
CA ILE A 184 -6.28 7.95 22.04
C ILE A 184 -7.78 8.16 21.90
N VAL A 185 -8.41 7.43 21.00
CA VAL A 185 -9.84 7.48 20.74
C VAL A 185 -10.56 6.41 21.58
N ASN A 186 -11.64 6.78 22.24
CA ASN A 186 -12.42 5.83 23.06
C ASN A 186 -13.16 4.80 22.20
N ASP A 187 -13.48 3.64 22.79
CA ASP A 187 -14.14 2.51 22.10
C ASP A 187 -15.46 2.90 21.43
N SER A 188 -16.23 3.79 22.02
CA SER A 188 -17.52 4.25 21.48
C SER A 188 -17.35 5.03 20.17
N LEU A 189 -16.24 5.68 19.97
CA LEU A 189 -15.92 6.38 18.71
C LEU A 189 -15.28 5.42 17.70
N ARG A 190 -14.39 4.55 18.15
CA ARG A 190 -13.76 3.53 17.27
C ARG A 190 -14.78 2.56 16.66
N SER A 191 -15.82 2.22 17.40
CA SER A 191 -16.89 1.32 16.93
C SER A 191 -17.92 1.98 16.01
N LYS A 192 -17.83 3.30 15.78
CA LYS A 192 -18.74 3.98 14.85
C LYS A 192 -18.44 3.59 13.42
N ASN A 193 -19.51 3.37 12.65
CA ASN A 193 -19.39 3.19 11.21
C ASN A 193 -18.73 4.42 10.56
N GLY A 194 -17.69 4.18 9.78
CA GLY A 194 -16.89 5.25 9.14
C GLY A 194 -15.69 5.73 9.94
N TYR A 195 -15.41 5.15 11.13
CA TYR A 195 -14.12 5.41 11.79
C TYR A 195 -12.98 4.78 10.98
N MET A 196 -11.97 5.58 10.66
CA MET A 196 -10.77 5.14 9.95
C MET A 196 -9.58 5.14 10.91
N THR A 197 -9.04 3.97 11.18
CA THR A 197 -7.85 3.81 12.02
C THR A 197 -6.65 4.49 11.39
N ASN A 198 -5.89 5.22 12.20
CA ASN A 198 -4.72 5.94 11.71
C ASN A 198 -3.61 6.01 12.76
N LEU A 199 -2.39 6.17 12.30
CA LEU A 199 -1.25 6.56 13.11
C LEU A 199 -1.17 8.09 13.09
N PHE A 200 -1.09 8.70 14.27
CA PHE A 200 -1.17 10.15 14.46
C PHE A 200 0.18 10.74 14.87
N PHE A 201 0.56 11.84 14.21
CA PHE A 201 1.78 12.61 14.52
C PHE A 201 1.44 14.10 14.58
N SER A 202 1.65 14.71 15.74
CA SER A 202 1.57 16.16 15.84
C SER A 202 2.88 16.77 15.33
N LEU A 203 2.76 17.64 14.35
CA LEU A 203 3.89 18.36 13.75
C LEU A 203 4.08 19.72 14.43
N PRO A 204 5.25 20.37 14.30
CA PRO A 204 5.45 21.72 14.78
C PRO A 204 4.45 22.72 14.16
N ASP A 205 3.87 23.58 14.98
CA ASP A 205 2.91 24.62 14.54
C ASP A 205 3.49 25.55 13.46
N SER A 206 4.82 25.68 13.42
CA SER A 206 5.54 26.42 12.41
C SER A 206 5.30 25.90 10.98
N ILE A 207 4.95 24.62 10.80
CA ILE A 207 4.58 24.07 9.48
C ILE A 207 3.32 24.78 8.98
N ALA A 208 2.26 24.78 9.79
CA ALA A 208 1.00 25.45 9.45
C ALA A 208 1.20 26.95 9.24
N TYR A 209 1.92 27.62 10.16
CA TYR A 209 2.23 29.03 10.05
C TYR A 209 2.96 29.39 8.77
N ASN A 210 4.03 28.65 8.42
CA ASN A 210 4.83 28.90 7.23
C ASN A 210 4.03 28.67 5.95
N MET A 211 3.19 27.66 5.89
CA MET A 211 2.33 27.39 4.73
C MET A 211 1.32 28.54 4.53
N LEU A 212 0.62 28.96 5.58
CA LEU A 212 -0.33 30.06 5.54
C LEU A 212 0.37 31.38 5.19
N ARG A 213 1.48 31.72 5.85
CA ARG A 213 2.26 32.92 5.54
C ARG A 213 2.74 32.94 4.09
N THR A 214 3.19 31.79 3.56
CA THR A 214 3.64 31.69 2.17
C THR A 214 2.48 31.90 1.20
N PHE A 215 1.30 31.32 1.48
CA PHE A 215 0.12 31.52 0.63
C PHE A 215 -0.27 33.00 0.49
N TYR A 216 -0.26 33.77 1.59
CA TYR A 216 -0.63 35.19 1.58
C TYR A 216 0.53 36.14 1.24
N SER A 217 1.72 35.63 0.87
CA SER A 217 2.81 36.43 0.34
C SER A 217 2.60 36.76 -1.14
N GLU A 218 3.35 37.71 -1.68
CA GLU A 218 3.36 38.01 -3.11
C GLU A 218 3.72 36.75 -3.93
N GLY A 219 2.88 36.43 -4.90
CA GLY A 219 3.02 35.19 -5.70
C GLY A 219 2.76 33.90 -4.94
N GLY A 220 2.33 33.96 -3.67
CA GLY A 220 2.07 32.80 -2.83
C GLY A 220 1.03 31.83 -3.37
N PRO A 221 -0.16 32.31 -3.84
CA PRO A 221 -1.18 31.41 -4.38
C PRO A 221 -0.73 30.52 -5.54
N SER A 222 0.19 31.00 -6.39
CA SER A 222 0.73 30.21 -7.51
C SER A 222 1.51 28.98 -7.05
N LYS A 223 2.07 29.00 -5.84
CA LYS A 223 2.80 27.88 -5.24
C LYS A 223 1.87 26.76 -4.75
N PHE A 224 0.55 27.04 -4.68
CA PHE A 224 -0.50 26.10 -4.30
C PHE A 224 -1.45 25.79 -5.46
N ALA A 225 -1.11 26.20 -6.69
CA ALA A 225 -1.98 26.07 -7.84
C ALA A 225 -2.24 24.61 -8.26
N ASP A 226 -1.23 23.77 -8.08
CA ASP A 226 -1.25 22.35 -8.43
C ASP A 226 -0.25 21.54 -7.58
N ALA A 227 -0.28 20.22 -7.70
CA ALA A 227 0.61 19.33 -6.96
C ALA A 227 2.10 19.56 -7.26
N PRO A 228 2.57 19.69 -8.51
CA PRO A 228 3.97 19.97 -8.81
C PRO A 228 4.47 21.28 -8.18
N SER A 229 3.70 22.35 -8.29
CA SER A 229 4.04 23.66 -7.70
C SER A 229 4.12 23.60 -6.18
N PHE A 230 3.18 22.88 -5.56
CA PHE A 230 3.15 22.69 -4.12
C PHE A 230 4.34 21.87 -3.63
N ILE A 231 4.64 20.74 -4.28
CA ILE A 231 5.77 19.86 -3.93
C ILE A 231 7.10 20.59 -4.03
N GLU A 232 7.29 21.36 -5.08
CA GLU A 232 8.55 22.08 -5.29
C GLU A 232 8.76 23.24 -4.31
N ASN A 233 7.69 24.00 -4.00
CA ASN A 233 7.81 25.27 -3.29
C ASN A 233 7.36 25.24 -1.83
N ILE A 234 6.49 24.28 -1.44
CA ILE A 234 5.84 24.27 -0.12
C ILE A 234 6.23 23.06 0.71
N CYS A 235 5.99 21.86 0.19
CA CYS A 235 6.22 20.62 0.92
C CYS A 235 6.74 19.52 -0.01
N LYS A 236 8.03 19.27 0.02
CA LYS A 236 8.68 18.25 -0.81
C LYS A 236 8.26 16.82 -0.45
N GLY A 237 7.66 16.66 0.75
CA GLY A 237 7.20 15.38 1.25
C GLY A 237 7.85 14.97 2.57
N PHE A 238 7.69 13.71 2.90
CA PHE A 238 8.14 13.13 4.17
C PHE A 238 8.86 11.80 3.94
N TYR A 239 9.85 11.53 4.78
CA TYR A 239 10.40 10.21 5.01
C TYR A 239 9.97 9.73 6.39
N LEU A 240 9.41 8.53 6.45
CA LEU A 240 8.93 7.92 7.68
C LEU A 240 9.67 6.62 7.92
N ARG A 241 10.23 6.47 9.14
CA ARG A 241 10.98 5.27 9.55
C ARG A 241 10.63 4.82 10.95
N CYS A 242 10.66 3.52 11.17
CA CYS A 242 10.57 2.93 12.49
C CYS A 242 11.97 2.91 13.12
N ILE A 243 12.11 3.45 14.34
CA ILE A 243 13.40 3.51 15.05
C ILE A 243 13.47 2.56 16.25
N GLN A 244 12.31 2.11 16.75
CA GLN A 244 12.24 1.22 17.89
C GLN A 244 10.95 0.40 17.86
N GLY A 245 11.01 -0.80 18.44
CA GLY A 245 9.91 -1.74 18.46
C GLY A 245 10.03 -2.78 17.33
N ASP A 246 9.28 -3.87 17.47
CA ASP A 246 9.18 -4.98 16.53
C ASP A 246 7.79 -5.62 16.64
N GLY A 247 7.41 -6.40 15.65
CA GLY A 247 6.23 -7.24 15.65
C GLY A 247 5.02 -6.68 14.93
N SER A 248 5.15 -5.56 14.18
CA SER A 248 4.08 -5.07 13.31
C SER A 248 4.59 -4.32 12.09
N ILE A 249 3.95 -4.52 10.93
CA ILE A 249 4.11 -3.72 9.72
C ILE A 249 2.72 -3.27 9.29
N PHE A 250 2.55 -1.97 9.08
CA PHE A 250 1.30 -1.35 8.63
C PHE A 250 1.30 -1.14 7.12
N LYS A 251 0.16 -1.43 6.49
CA LYS A 251 -0.14 -1.08 5.09
C LYS A 251 -0.91 0.23 5.07
N ILE A 252 -0.22 1.30 4.70
CA ILE A 252 -0.76 2.67 4.69
C ILE A 252 -1.33 2.94 3.30
N TYR A 253 -2.65 3.09 3.19
CA TYR A 253 -3.31 3.40 1.92
C TYR A 253 -3.48 4.90 1.67
N GLN A 254 -3.37 5.73 2.71
CA GLN A 254 -3.46 7.18 2.58
C GLN A 254 -2.67 7.89 3.68
N LEU A 255 -1.91 8.89 3.29
CA LEU A 255 -1.31 9.85 4.20
C LEU A 255 -2.06 11.17 4.07
N LYS A 256 -2.28 11.87 5.18
CA LYS A 256 -2.95 13.15 5.21
C LYS A 256 -2.18 14.14 6.08
N LEU A 257 -1.71 15.23 5.48
CA LEU A 257 -1.22 16.40 6.19
C LEU A 257 -2.40 17.35 6.43
N GLU A 258 -2.76 17.55 7.68
CA GLU A 258 -3.81 18.47 8.09
C GLU A 258 -3.21 19.76 8.61
N VAL A 259 -3.63 20.89 8.06
CA VAL A 259 -3.30 22.24 8.53
C VAL A 259 -4.55 22.87 9.10
N LYS A 260 -4.58 23.06 10.41
CA LYS A 260 -5.70 23.65 11.15
C LYS A 260 -5.46 25.13 11.38
N PHE A 261 -6.48 25.94 11.18
CA PHE A 261 -6.41 27.39 11.35
C PHE A 261 -7.78 27.96 11.69
N TRP A 262 -7.78 29.18 12.22
CA TRP A 262 -9.01 29.92 12.53
C TRP A 262 -9.18 31.07 11.55
N HIS A 263 -10.39 31.28 11.05
CA HIS A 263 -10.73 32.36 10.14
C HIS A 263 -12.15 32.92 10.42
N LEU A 264 -12.44 34.09 9.87
CA LEU A 264 -13.78 34.69 9.97
C LEU A 264 -14.67 34.07 8.88
N THR A 265 -15.89 33.70 9.28
CA THR A 265 -16.99 33.31 8.38
C THR A 265 -18.19 34.18 8.65
N THR A 266 -18.97 34.48 7.61
CA THR A 266 -20.27 35.14 7.76
C THR A 266 -21.31 34.12 8.23
N VAL A 267 -22.10 34.49 9.24
CA VAL A 267 -23.23 33.66 9.66
C VAL A 267 -24.35 33.81 8.60
N GLU A 268 -24.95 32.68 8.17
CA GLU A 268 -26.09 32.72 7.25
C GLU A 268 -27.19 33.66 7.74
N ASP A 269 -27.74 34.46 6.85
CA ASP A 269 -28.78 35.46 7.09
C ASP A 269 -28.40 36.62 8.04
N SER A 270 -27.11 36.84 8.25
CA SER A 270 -26.61 37.89 9.14
C SER A 270 -25.26 38.43 8.65
N ASP A 271 -25.02 39.73 8.81
CA ASP A 271 -23.72 40.37 8.61
C ASP A 271 -22.73 40.05 9.76
N THR A 272 -23.13 39.18 10.68
CA THR A 272 -22.33 38.85 11.86
C THR A 272 -21.16 37.93 11.44
N LEU A 273 -19.97 38.37 11.81
CA LEU A 273 -18.75 37.54 11.62
C LEU A 273 -18.56 36.63 12.83
N ARG A 274 -18.28 35.36 12.53
CA ARG A 274 -17.98 34.33 13.52
C ARG A 274 -16.61 33.76 13.24
N LEU A 275 -15.85 33.53 14.32
CA LEU A 275 -14.57 32.81 14.24
C LEU A 275 -14.83 31.34 14.15
N THR A 276 -14.33 30.73 13.06
CA THR A 276 -14.51 29.31 12.75
C THR A 276 -13.15 28.65 12.58
N GLN A 277 -13.00 27.43 13.12
CA GLN A 277 -11.82 26.61 12.86
C GLN A 277 -12.06 25.78 11.58
N SER A 278 -11.08 25.81 10.69
CA SER A 278 -11.07 25.02 9.47
C SER A 278 -9.78 24.20 9.33
N VAL A 279 -9.85 23.20 8.49
CA VAL A 279 -8.74 22.28 8.19
C VAL A 279 -8.51 22.30 6.68
N ALA A 280 -7.28 22.54 6.27
CA ALA A 280 -6.81 22.25 4.92
C ALA A 280 -6.11 20.88 4.91
N GLU A 281 -6.45 20.05 3.97
CA GLU A 281 -5.93 18.69 3.85
C GLU A 281 -5.12 18.53 2.58
N PHE A 282 -3.90 17.97 2.73
CA PHE A 282 -3.00 17.65 1.64
C PHE A 282 -2.74 16.13 1.68
N LEU A 283 -3.01 15.46 0.57
CA LEU A 283 -3.07 14.00 0.54
C LEU A 283 -1.81 13.38 -0.07
N GLY A 284 -1.26 12.37 0.58
CA GLY A 284 -0.31 11.43 0.00
C GLY A 284 -1.08 10.19 -0.47
N ASN A 285 -1.21 10.05 -1.78
CA ASN A 285 -1.93 8.98 -2.46
C ASN A 285 -1.23 8.63 -3.79
N SER A 286 -1.83 7.80 -4.63
CA SER A 286 -1.29 7.37 -5.93
C SER A 286 -1.04 8.50 -6.95
N GLU A 287 -1.53 9.72 -6.70
CA GLU A 287 -1.30 10.88 -7.59
C GLU A 287 0.10 11.49 -7.40
N VAL A 288 0.76 11.19 -6.29
CA VAL A 288 2.11 11.66 -5.96
C VAL A 288 3.08 10.50 -5.82
N MET A 289 4.37 10.80 -5.77
CA MET A 289 5.38 9.76 -5.59
C MET A 289 5.32 9.19 -4.16
N GLN A 290 5.21 7.86 -4.11
CA GLN A 290 5.26 7.08 -2.87
C GLN A 290 6.16 5.87 -3.08
N ILE A 291 7.17 5.72 -2.23
CA ILE A 291 8.21 4.71 -2.41
C ILE A 291 8.47 4.01 -1.09
N SER A 292 8.06 2.76 -1.00
CA SER A 292 8.31 1.90 0.17
C SER A 292 9.62 1.15 -0.01
N ARG A 293 10.48 1.20 1.00
CA ARG A 293 11.68 0.40 1.07
C ARG A 293 11.50 -0.74 2.06
N PHE A 294 12.02 -1.91 1.69
CA PHE A 294 12.05 -3.08 2.56
C PHE A 294 13.47 -3.58 2.74
N ARG A 295 13.80 -3.94 3.96
CA ARG A 295 15.07 -4.61 4.30
C ARG A 295 14.75 -5.91 5.01
N ASN A 296 15.28 -7.01 4.49
CA ASN A 296 15.13 -8.34 5.06
C ASN A 296 16.49 -8.87 5.49
N THR A 297 16.56 -9.52 6.65
CA THR A 297 17.76 -10.19 7.16
C THR A 297 17.40 -11.59 7.64
N GLY A 298 18.37 -12.52 7.55
CA GLY A 298 18.16 -13.92 7.93
C GLY A 298 17.58 -14.78 6.81
N LEU A 299 17.82 -14.40 5.54
CA LEU A 299 17.28 -15.11 4.37
C LEU A 299 17.99 -16.41 4.05
N GLU A 300 19.19 -16.62 4.58
CA GLU A 300 20.11 -17.72 4.24
C GLU A 300 19.43 -19.07 4.44
N SER A 301 18.67 -19.23 5.51
CA SER A 301 17.97 -20.48 5.83
C SER A 301 16.94 -20.91 4.78
N LEU A 302 16.32 -19.93 4.08
CA LEU A 302 15.34 -20.20 3.02
C LEU A 302 16.01 -20.40 1.66
N LEU A 303 17.19 -19.81 1.46
CA LEU A 303 17.94 -19.94 0.21
C LEU A 303 18.70 -21.27 0.13
N GLU A 304 19.09 -21.80 1.29
CA GLU A 304 19.84 -23.06 1.43
C GLU A 304 18.95 -24.31 1.60
N ASP A 305 17.62 -24.13 1.66
CA ASP A 305 16.68 -25.24 1.79
C ASP A 305 16.47 -25.92 0.42
N ASP A 306 17.03 -27.12 0.29
CA ASP A 306 16.89 -27.95 -0.91
C ASP A 306 15.60 -28.80 -0.94
N SER A 307 14.83 -28.82 0.16
CA SER A 307 13.61 -29.63 0.27
C SER A 307 12.38 -28.96 -0.33
N GLN A 308 12.37 -27.65 -0.36
CA GLN A 308 11.28 -26.82 -0.86
C GLN A 308 11.80 -25.45 -1.30
N THR A 309 10.98 -24.72 -2.06
CA THR A 309 11.32 -23.38 -2.49
C THR A 309 10.33 -22.36 -1.91
N TYR A 310 10.75 -21.12 -1.84
CA TYR A 310 10.01 -20.07 -1.19
C TYR A 310 9.73 -18.91 -2.15
N ILE A 311 8.56 -18.30 -1.96
CA ILE A 311 8.24 -16.97 -2.48
C ILE A 311 8.00 -16.08 -1.28
N ARG A 312 8.81 -15.05 -1.13
CA ARG A 312 8.66 -14.05 -0.07
C ARG A 312 8.60 -12.66 -0.68
N THR A 313 7.51 -12.01 -0.45
CA THR A 313 7.27 -10.62 -0.86
C THR A 313 7.28 -9.70 0.36
N PRO A 314 7.51 -8.39 0.17
CA PRO A 314 8.00 -7.82 -1.06
C PRO A 314 9.52 -7.97 -1.20
N TYR A 315 9.98 -8.24 -2.41
CA TYR A 315 11.36 -8.06 -2.89
C TYR A 315 12.45 -8.86 -2.17
N CYS A 316 12.21 -10.14 -1.96
CA CYS A 316 13.11 -10.89 -1.10
C CYS A 316 13.55 -12.20 -1.75
N ILE A 317 12.66 -13.19 -1.87
CA ILE A 317 12.95 -14.50 -2.41
C ILE A 317 11.96 -14.82 -3.52
N LEU A 318 12.48 -15.36 -4.60
CA LEU A 318 11.74 -15.89 -5.75
C LEU A 318 12.04 -17.37 -5.91
N THR A 319 11.10 -18.11 -6.48
CA THR A 319 11.33 -19.48 -6.93
C THR A 319 11.73 -19.45 -8.39
N GLU A 320 12.95 -19.87 -8.69
CA GLU A 320 13.40 -20.14 -10.06
C GLU A 320 12.99 -21.56 -10.44
N LEU A 321 12.39 -21.72 -11.62
CA LEU A 321 12.01 -23.01 -12.19
C LEU A 321 12.86 -23.28 -13.43
N THR A 322 13.47 -24.47 -13.47
CA THR A 322 14.17 -24.96 -14.66
C THR A 322 13.34 -26.05 -15.32
N LEU A 323 12.88 -25.77 -16.53
CA LEU A 323 12.08 -26.70 -17.32
C LEU A 323 13.00 -27.50 -18.25
N PRO A 324 12.91 -28.82 -18.28
CA PRO A 324 13.70 -29.68 -19.22
C PRO A 324 13.05 -29.64 -20.63
N VAL A 325 13.21 -28.52 -21.32
CA VAL A 325 12.56 -28.27 -22.62
C VAL A 325 12.99 -29.30 -23.67
N ASP A 326 14.22 -29.77 -23.60
CA ASP A 326 14.74 -30.78 -24.50
C ASP A 326 14.03 -32.15 -24.36
N GLU A 327 13.55 -32.47 -23.16
CA GLU A 327 12.74 -33.67 -22.90
C GLU A 327 11.29 -33.51 -23.38
N VAL A 328 10.78 -32.29 -23.44
CA VAL A 328 9.43 -31.98 -23.95
C VAL A 328 9.41 -31.98 -25.46
N ALA A 329 10.46 -31.46 -26.08
CA ALA A 329 10.59 -31.27 -27.51
C ALA A 329 11.66 -32.17 -28.12
N ASP A 330 11.70 -33.45 -27.71
CA ASP A 330 12.66 -34.45 -28.21
C ASP A 330 12.51 -34.75 -29.71
N ASN A 331 11.37 -34.37 -30.29
CA ASN A 331 11.08 -34.51 -31.71
C ASN A 331 10.63 -33.18 -32.31
N SER A 332 11.48 -32.60 -33.17
CA SER A 332 11.23 -31.33 -33.83
C SER A 332 10.02 -31.29 -34.78
N SER A 333 9.44 -32.47 -35.08
CA SER A 333 8.21 -32.58 -35.88
C SER A 333 6.92 -32.50 -35.05
N TYR A 334 7.01 -32.47 -33.72
CA TYR A 334 5.83 -32.35 -32.86
C TYR A 334 5.37 -30.90 -32.76
N ILE A 335 4.06 -30.75 -32.76
CA ILE A 335 3.38 -29.47 -32.48
C ILE A 335 2.78 -29.57 -31.08
N ILE A 336 3.19 -28.69 -30.18
CA ILE A 336 2.63 -28.63 -28.83
C ILE A 336 1.25 -27.97 -28.91
N ASN A 337 0.20 -28.76 -28.71
CA ASN A 337 -1.18 -28.28 -28.72
C ASN A 337 -1.62 -27.70 -27.35
N SER A 338 -1.05 -28.25 -26.28
CA SER A 338 -1.35 -27.82 -24.91
C SER A 338 -0.16 -28.11 -24.02
N ALA A 339 0.10 -27.20 -23.08
CA ALA A 339 1.04 -27.41 -22.00
C ALA A 339 0.38 -26.91 -20.69
N SER A 340 0.50 -27.70 -19.64
CA SER A 340 0.04 -27.33 -18.30
C SER A 340 1.15 -27.57 -17.29
N MET A 341 1.22 -26.71 -16.28
CA MET A 341 2.14 -26.86 -15.17
C MET A 341 1.37 -26.88 -13.86
N THR A 342 1.65 -27.86 -13.03
CA THR A 342 1.06 -27.96 -11.69
C THR A 342 2.12 -27.56 -10.66
N LEU A 343 1.83 -26.55 -9.85
CA LEU A 343 2.63 -26.14 -8.71
C LEU A 343 1.89 -26.55 -7.43
N GLN A 344 2.57 -27.24 -6.55
CA GLN A 344 2.01 -27.61 -5.25
C GLN A 344 2.43 -26.57 -4.21
N ALA A 345 1.48 -25.78 -3.73
CA ALA A 345 1.70 -24.93 -2.58
C ALA A 345 1.71 -25.76 -1.30
N LEU A 346 2.73 -25.59 -0.48
CA LEU A 346 2.73 -26.13 0.87
C LEU A 346 1.86 -25.23 1.74
N ASN A 347 0.98 -25.83 2.54
CA ASN A 347 0.10 -25.09 3.43
C ASN A 347 0.94 -24.26 4.43
N ASN A 348 0.73 -22.95 4.39
CA ASN A 348 1.16 -22.10 5.49
C ASN A 348 0.10 -22.20 6.60
N PRO A 349 0.39 -22.85 7.76
CA PRO A 349 -0.58 -23.02 8.83
C PRO A 349 -1.05 -21.68 9.43
N ASP A 350 -0.29 -20.61 9.22
CA ASP A 350 -0.58 -19.27 9.73
C ASP A 350 -1.10 -18.31 8.65
N GLY A 351 -1.83 -18.79 7.67
CA GLY A 351 -2.37 -18.05 6.51
C GLY A 351 -3.04 -16.68 6.77
N LYS A 352 -2.79 -16.08 7.95
CA LYS A 352 -3.15 -14.72 8.36
C LYS A 352 -2.03 -13.69 8.18
N GLN A 353 -0.87 -14.08 7.65
CA GLN A 353 0.31 -13.22 7.58
C GLN A 353 0.61 -12.66 6.19
N SER A 354 -0.31 -12.78 5.24
CA SER A 354 -0.17 -12.09 3.96
C SER A 354 -0.99 -10.81 3.94
N LEU A 355 -0.36 -9.69 3.63
CA LEU A 355 -1.05 -8.50 3.17
C LEU A 355 -1.41 -8.74 1.70
N GLU A 356 -2.70 -8.84 1.38
CA GLU A 356 -3.20 -8.96 0.01
C GLU A 356 -3.08 -7.64 -0.77
#